data_0caab8f48e48823ffa57f43f282fa87f
#
_entry.id   0caab8f48e48823ffa57f43f282fa87f
#
_cell.length_a   1.000
_cell.length_b   1.000
_cell.length_c   1.000
_cell.angle_alpha   90.00
_cell.angle_beta   90.00
_cell.angle_gamma   90.00
#
_symmetry.space_group_name_H-M   'P 1'
#
loop_
_entity.id
_entity.type
_entity.pdbx_description
1 polymer ?
#
loop_
_entity_poly.entity_id
_entity_poly.type
_entity_poly.pdbx_seq_one_letter_code
_entity_poly.pdbx_strand_id
1 'polypeptide(L)'
;MLIPASTALAIGIFLLVFFLYQSMTGYKKKQELDDYTTYIPVLNRLIEDIQKKQDIYNDQLLSISQALEEKDDNTLKEVLHEITEYNISQKISYQFLHLQNRLLAGLMYAKTTAAKEKKLRFDITISDYTCPCHCTDIELVDLVGILIDNAIDASHENDTIFITIDRMQDRFLFRIENPGPKADSAFLSKIFRPGYTTKEHSIGHGVGLSILRKTIQKYHGDVIVSNTAHHNINNKTYLCMEIHI
;
A
#
# COMPACT_ATOMS: atom_id res chain seq x y z
N MET A 1 -35.58 10.13 -54.32
CA MET A 1 -35.47 8.78 -53.76
C MET A 1 -35.57 8.94 -52.23
N LEU A 2 -36.72 8.65 -51.65
CA LEU A 2 -36.97 8.79 -50.22
C LEU A 2 -36.34 7.60 -49.47
N ILE A 3 -35.49 7.85 -48.52
CA ILE A 3 -34.89 6.84 -47.65
C ILE A 3 -36.06 6.24 -46.82
N PRO A 4 -36.25 4.92 -46.79
CA PRO A 4 -37.31 4.34 -45.99
C PRO A 4 -37.08 4.61 -44.51
N ALA A 5 -38.16 4.92 -43.77
CA ALA A 5 -38.11 5.30 -42.37
C ALA A 5 -37.35 4.24 -41.49
N SER A 6 -37.39 2.99 -41.85
CA SER A 6 -36.70 1.89 -41.19
C SER A 6 -35.16 1.99 -41.30
N THR A 7 -34.64 2.49 -42.44
CA THR A 7 -33.16 2.64 -42.61
C THR A 7 -32.65 3.88 -41.85
N ALA A 8 -33.47 4.95 -41.82
CA ALA A 8 -33.14 6.15 -41.02
C ALA A 8 -33.10 5.80 -39.52
N LEU A 9 -34.02 4.99 -39.02
CA LEU A 9 -34.04 4.53 -37.63
C LEU A 9 -32.83 3.65 -37.30
N ALA A 10 -32.45 2.74 -38.18
CA ALA A 10 -31.30 1.86 -37.98
C ALA A 10 -29.97 2.67 -37.94
N ILE A 11 -29.81 3.65 -38.81
CA ILE A 11 -28.65 4.55 -38.79
C ILE A 11 -28.60 5.38 -37.48
N GLY A 12 -29.74 5.87 -37.03
CA GLY A 12 -29.82 6.61 -35.76
C GLY A 12 -29.41 5.78 -34.56
N ILE A 13 -29.88 4.53 -34.47
CA ILE A 13 -29.51 3.60 -33.41
C ILE A 13 -27.99 3.28 -33.49
N PHE A 14 -27.47 3.03 -34.67
CA PHE A 14 -26.05 2.76 -34.86
C PHE A 14 -25.18 3.94 -34.42
N LEU A 15 -25.52 5.19 -34.78
CA LEU A 15 -24.81 6.37 -34.37
C LEU A 15 -24.88 6.58 -32.86
N LEU A 16 -26.01 6.31 -32.24
CA LEU A 16 -26.20 6.42 -30.80
C LEU A 16 -25.35 5.38 -30.04
N VAL A 17 -25.33 4.13 -30.48
CA VAL A 17 -24.49 3.07 -29.92
C VAL A 17 -23.00 3.38 -30.11
N PHE A 18 -22.61 3.86 -31.27
CA PHE A 18 -21.24 4.27 -31.56
C PHE A 18 -20.80 5.44 -30.67
N PHE A 19 -21.66 6.44 -30.48
CA PHE A 19 -21.38 7.58 -29.60
C PHE A 19 -21.26 7.16 -28.12
N LEU A 20 -22.13 6.26 -27.65
CA LEU A 20 -22.06 5.70 -26.31
C LEU A 20 -20.77 4.87 -26.12
N TYR A 21 -20.38 4.09 -27.11
CA TYR A 21 -19.14 3.32 -27.08
C TYR A 21 -17.91 4.22 -27.02
N GLN A 22 -17.85 5.29 -27.84
CA GLN A 22 -16.78 6.28 -27.79
C GLN A 22 -16.73 7.04 -26.45
N SER A 23 -17.88 7.40 -25.90
CA SER A 23 -17.98 8.08 -24.62
C SER A 23 -17.46 7.18 -23.48
N MET A 24 -17.83 5.90 -23.48
CA MET A 24 -17.36 4.93 -22.46
C MET A 24 -15.85 4.65 -22.54
N THR A 25 -15.30 4.52 -23.77
CA THR A 25 -13.86 4.31 -23.96
C THR A 25 -13.04 5.55 -23.59
N GLY A 26 -13.56 6.75 -23.91
CA GLY A 26 -12.94 8.02 -23.52
C GLY A 26 -12.94 8.22 -22.00
N TYR A 27 -14.01 7.83 -21.33
CA TYR A 27 -14.11 7.92 -19.87
C TYR A 27 -13.14 6.98 -19.15
N LYS A 28 -13.03 5.72 -19.61
CA LYS A 28 -12.05 4.76 -19.06
C LYS A 28 -10.62 5.25 -19.22
N LYS A 29 -10.25 5.75 -20.39
CA LYS A 29 -8.92 6.25 -20.69
C LYS A 29 -8.53 7.49 -19.86
N LYS A 30 -9.52 8.37 -19.60
CA LYS A 30 -9.34 9.54 -18.74
C LYS A 30 -9.16 9.13 -17.27
N GLN A 31 -9.92 8.15 -16.81
CA GLN A 31 -9.81 7.64 -15.45
C GLN A 31 -8.44 6.97 -15.21
N GLU A 32 -7.97 6.13 -16.15
CA GLU A 32 -6.62 5.57 -16.09
C GLU A 32 -5.54 6.66 -16.07
N LEU A 33 -5.70 7.75 -16.81
CA LEU A 33 -4.74 8.85 -16.85
C LEU A 33 -4.72 9.63 -15.51
N ASP A 34 -5.88 9.90 -14.93
CA ASP A 34 -6.01 10.59 -13.64
C ASP A 34 -5.43 9.74 -12.50
N ASP A 35 -5.60 8.42 -12.58
CA ASP A 35 -5.02 7.48 -11.60
C ASP A 35 -3.47 7.47 -11.68
N TYR A 36 -2.89 7.45 -12.90
CA TYR A 36 -1.44 7.55 -13.08
C TYR A 36 -0.87 8.87 -12.55
N THR A 37 -1.57 9.99 -12.75
CA THR A 37 -1.10 11.31 -12.26
C THR A 37 -1.06 11.39 -10.74
N THR A 38 -1.85 10.61 -10.03
CA THR A 38 -1.84 10.55 -8.56
C THR A 38 -0.60 9.82 -8.04
N TYR A 39 -0.10 8.82 -8.75
CA TYR A 39 1.05 8.02 -8.30
C TYR A 39 2.40 8.51 -8.83
N ILE A 40 2.45 9.26 -9.94
CA ILE A 40 3.70 9.83 -10.48
C ILE A 40 4.47 10.66 -9.44
N PRO A 41 3.85 11.55 -8.64
CA PRO A 41 4.57 12.31 -7.62
C PRO A 41 5.22 11.42 -6.55
N VAL A 42 4.58 10.30 -6.21
CA VAL A 42 5.11 9.32 -5.24
C VAL A 42 6.33 8.61 -5.81
N LEU A 43 6.25 8.20 -7.08
CA LEU A 43 7.38 7.56 -7.78
C LEU A 43 8.56 8.54 -7.93
N ASN A 44 8.30 9.80 -8.26
CA ASN A 44 9.35 10.81 -8.36
C ASN A 44 10.03 11.05 -7.01
N ARG A 45 9.27 11.14 -5.92
CA ARG A 45 9.87 11.20 -4.56
C ARG A 45 10.73 9.98 -4.26
N LEU A 46 10.27 8.78 -4.63
CA LEU A 46 11.06 7.56 -4.44
C LEU A 46 12.39 7.63 -5.21
N ILE A 47 12.36 8.12 -6.45
CA ILE A 47 13.55 8.28 -7.29
C ILE A 47 14.51 9.32 -6.65
N GLU A 48 14.00 10.47 -6.23
CA GLU A 48 14.79 11.51 -5.56
C GLU A 48 15.44 10.99 -4.27
N ASP A 49 14.69 10.22 -3.48
CA ASP A 49 15.22 9.64 -2.25
C ASP A 49 16.28 8.56 -2.52
N ILE A 50 16.12 7.77 -3.60
CA ILE A 50 17.15 6.81 -4.02
C ILE A 50 18.42 7.55 -4.45
N GLN A 51 18.29 8.64 -5.21
CA GLN A 51 19.43 9.45 -5.63
C GLN A 51 20.17 10.07 -4.42
N LYS A 52 19.44 10.70 -3.50
CA LYS A 52 20.02 11.22 -2.25
C LYS A 52 20.76 10.16 -1.45
N LYS A 53 20.20 8.95 -1.41
CA LYS A 53 20.84 7.83 -0.72
C LYS A 53 22.12 7.37 -1.40
N GLN A 54 22.13 7.38 -2.71
CA GLN A 54 23.33 7.04 -3.47
C GLN A 54 24.45 8.06 -3.22
N ASP A 55 24.11 9.34 -3.12
CA ASP A 55 25.05 10.41 -2.79
C ASP A 55 25.61 10.22 -1.38
N ILE A 56 24.75 10.00 -0.37
CA ILE A 56 25.17 9.72 1.01
C ILE A 56 26.07 8.48 1.08
N TYR A 57 25.73 7.42 0.34
CA TYR A 57 26.55 6.21 0.30
C TYR A 57 27.94 6.47 -0.30
N ASN A 58 28.02 7.27 -1.36
CA ASN A 58 29.28 7.65 -1.97
C ASN A 58 30.12 8.51 -1.00
N ASP A 59 29.50 9.44 -0.28
CA ASP A 59 30.20 10.27 0.74
C ASP A 59 30.71 9.40 1.90
N GLN A 60 29.94 8.42 2.33
CA GLN A 60 30.38 7.47 3.37
C GLN A 60 31.56 6.62 2.91
N LEU A 61 31.56 6.12 1.66
CA LEU A 61 32.69 5.39 1.09
C LEU A 61 33.96 6.27 1.01
N LEU A 62 33.79 7.54 0.66
CA LEU A 62 34.88 8.49 0.59
C LEU A 62 35.48 8.73 1.98
N SER A 63 34.62 8.92 3.00
CA SER A 63 35.04 9.12 4.41
C SER A 63 35.77 7.91 4.97
N ILE A 64 35.31 6.67 4.64
CA ILE A 64 36.00 5.43 4.99
C ILE A 64 37.38 5.39 4.33
N SER A 65 37.46 5.72 3.02
CA SER A 65 38.73 5.71 2.29
C SER A 65 39.74 6.67 2.90
N GLN A 66 39.31 7.88 3.26
CA GLN A 66 40.14 8.88 3.91
C GLN A 66 40.63 8.46 5.30
N ALA A 67 39.71 7.92 6.16
CA ALA A 67 40.07 7.44 7.48
C ALA A 67 41.09 6.27 7.43
N LEU A 68 40.99 5.41 6.42
CA LEU A 68 41.94 4.32 6.19
C LEU A 68 43.31 4.85 5.74
N GLU A 69 43.36 5.86 4.86
CA GLU A 69 44.62 6.49 4.44
C GLU A 69 45.34 7.22 5.60
N GLU A 70 44.56 7.88 6.43
CA GLU A 70 45.08 8.62 7.61
C GLU A 70 45.36 7.72 8.82
N LYS A 71 44.94 6.42 8.75
CA LYS A 71 45.05 5.44 9.86
C LYS A 71 44.35 5.92 11.14
N ASP A 72 43.22 6.63 10.98
CA ASP A 72 42.44 7.11 12.11
C ASP A 72 41.32 6.07 12.46
N ASP A 73 41.67 5.18 13.40
CA ASP A 73 40.79 4.13 13.90
C ASP A 73 39.55 4.67 14.63
N ASN A 74 39.56 5.89 15.17
CA ASN A 74 38.42 6.46 15.87
C ASN A 74 37.39 6.96 14.88
N THR A 75 37.81 7.77 13.90
CA THR A 75 36.95 8.24 12.82
C THR A 75 36.35 7.04 12.00
N LEU A 76 37.17 6.02 11.78
CA LEU A 76 36.67 4.80 11.11
C LEU A 76 35.54 4.11 11.89
N LYS A 77 35.68 3.98 13.22
CA LYS A 77 34.64 3.39 14.09
C LYS A 77 33.36 4.23 14.10
N GLU A 78 33.47 5.55 14.17
CA GLU A 78 32.30 6.45 14.12
C GLU A 78 31.55 6.32 12.80
N VAL A 79 32.25 6.39 11.68
CA VAL A 79 31.64 6.24 10.34
C VAL A 79 31.00 4.88 10.18
N LEU A 80 31.65 3.80 10.63
CA LEU A 80 31.06 2.44 10.58
C LEU A 80 29.82 2.32 11.47
N HIS A 81 29.80 2.97 12.63
CA HIS A 81 28.62 2.98 13.50
C HIS A 81 27.45 3.71 12.83
N GLU A 82 27.68 4.89 12.27
CA GLU A 82 26.65 5.65 11.53
C GLU A 82 26.10 4.86 10.34
N ILE A 83 26.97 4.22 9.56
CA ILE A 83 26.55 3.36 8.43
C ILE A 83 25.69 2.21 8.91
N THR A 84 26.04 1.59 10.02
CA THR A 84 25.30 0.45 10.56
C THR A 84 23.90 0.86 11.01
N GLU A 85 23.75 1.95 11.75
CA GLU A 85 22.48 2.51 12.16
C GLU A 85 21.61 2.94 10.95
N TYR A 86 22.24 3.60 9.97
CA TYR A 86 21.59 4.02 8.75
C TYR A 86 21.05 2.80 7.94
N ASN A 87 21.84 1.73 7.79
CA ASN A 87 21.46 0.53 7.04
C ASN A 87 20.29 -0.24 7.69
N ILE A 88 20.23 -0.32 9.00
CA ILE A 88 19.12 -0.97 9.71
C ILE A 88 17.80 -0.25 9.40
N SER A 89 17.80 1.08 9.37
CA SER A 89 16.61 1.87 9.05
C SER A 89 16.21 1.80 7.57
N GLN A 90 17.12 1.45 6.68
CA GLN A 90 16.96 1.45 5.22
C GLN A 90 16.53 0.10 4.65
N LYS A 91 16.84 -1.01 5.34
CA LYS A 91 16.57 -2.37 4.84
C LYS A 91 15.12 -2.55 4.37
N ILE A 92 14.17 -1.95 5.08
CA ILE A 92 12.74 -2.01 4.74
C ILE A 92 12.46 -1.34 3.39
N SER A 93 13.05 -0.16 3.13
CA SER A 93 12.78 0.59 1.89
C SER A 93 13.34 -0.11 0.64
N TYR A 94 14.48 -0.80 0.77
CA TYR A 94 15.06 -1.55 -0.35
C TYR A 94 14.24 -2.77 -0.76
N GLN A 95 13.54 -3.41 0.17
CA GLN A 95 12.68 -4.55 -0.14
C GLN A 95 11.57 -4.18 -1.13
N PHE A 96 11.04 -2.96 -1.06
CA PHE A 96 9.98 -2.51 -1.95
C PHE A 96 10.43 -2.41 -3.42
N LEU A 97 11.71 -2.18 -3.68
CA LEU A 97 12.25 -2.11 -5.05
C LEU A 97 12.17 -3.45 -5.80
N HIS A 98 12.08 -4.55 -5.07
CA HIS A 98 11.96 -5.90 -5.63
C HIS A 98 10.51 -6.29 -5.94
N LEU A 99 9.51 -5.58 -5.41
CA LEU A 99 8.11 -5.84 -5.75
C LEU A 99 7.88 -5.64 -7.24
N GLN A 100 7.28 -6.62 -7.90
CA GLN A 100 6.96 -6.53 -9.34
C GLN A 100 5.88 -5.48 -9.60
N ASN A 101 4.92 -5.35 -8.68
CA ASN A 101 3.91 -4.29 -8.72
C ASN A 101 4.51 -2.95 -8.27
N ARG A 102 4.81 -2.08 -9.21
CA ARG A 102 5.46 -0.77 -8.97
C ARG A 102 4.58 0.21 -8.19
N LEU A 103 3.26 0.15 -8.39
CA LEU A 103 2.32 1.01 -7.68
C LEU A 103 2.25 0.61 -6.20
N LEU A 104 2.22 -0.71 -5.91
CA LEU A 104 2.29 -1.21 -4.54
C LEU A 104 3.61 -0.83 -3.87
N ALA A 105 4.74 -0.91 -4.57
CA ALA A 105 6.04 -0.47 -4.06
C ALA A 105 6.01 1.00 -3.63
N GLY A 106 5.47 1.89 -4.48
CA GLY A 106 5.30 3.31 -4.19
C GLY A 106 4.38 3.56 -3.00
N LEU A 107 3.25 2.87 -2.91
CA LEU A 107 2.33 2.94 -1.77
C LEU A 107 3.03 2.55 -0.47
N MET A 108 3.69 1.38 -0.44
CA MET A 108 4.39 0.88 0.75
C MET A 108 5.46 1.85 1.24
N TYR A 109 6.22 2.45 0.32
CA TYR A 109 7.19 3.48 0.65
C TYR A 109 6.54 4.72 1.28
N ALA A 110 5.50 5.26 0.64
CA ALA A 110 4.79 6.45 1.13
C ALA A 110 4.17 6.20 2.51
N LYS A 111 3.52 5.05 2.72
CA LYS A 111 2.90 4.70 4.00
C LYS A 111 3.93 4.44 5.11
N THR A 112 5.08 3.86 4.78
CA THR A 112 6.18 3.69 5.74
C THR A 112 6.74 5.04 6.19
N THR A 113 6.86 5.99 5.28
CA THR A 113 7.30 7.36 5.60
C THR A 113 6.28 8.06 6.50
N ALA A 114 4.99 8.01 6.14
CA ALA A 114 3.92 8.61 6.95
C ALA A 114 3.81 7.98 8.36
N ALA A 115 4.03 6.68 8.49
CA ALA A 115 4.06 6.00 9.78
C ALA A 115 5.22 6.49 10.65
N LYS A 116 6.42 6.69 10.08
CA LYS A 116 7.58 7.25 10.80
C LYS A 116 7.30 8.66 11.31
N GLU A 117 6.65 9.52 10.52
CA GLU A 117 6.25 10.87 10.95
C GLU A 117 5.30 10.84 12.16
N LYS A 118 4.45 9.80 12.25
CA LYS A 118 3.57 9.54 13.41
C LYS A 118 4.26 8.75 14.54
N LYS A 119 5.57 8.53 14.45
CA LYS A 119 6.37 7.73 15.39
C LYS A 119 5.87 6.29 15.55
N LEU A 120 5.27 5.72 14.51
CA LEU A 120 4.88 4.32 14.44
C LEU A 120 6.02 3.49 13.86
N ARG A 121 6.11 2.22 14.27
CA ARG A 121 7.07 1.26 13.72
C ARG A 121 6.35 0.28 12.79
N PHE A 122 6.85 0.12 11.57
CA PHE A 122 6.45 -0.94 10.68
C PHE A 122 7.46 -2.08 10.75
N ASP A 123 6.97 -3.26 11.05
CA ASP A 123 7.71 -4.53 10.89
C ASP A 123 7.15 -5.24 9.66
N ILE A 124 7.95 -5.30 8.60
CA ILE A 124 7.49 -5.71 7.27
C ILE A 124 8.23 -6.96 6.82
N THR A 125 7.48 -8.01 6.54
CA THR A 125 7.94 -9.25 5.96
C THR A 125 7.40 -9.40 4.54
N ILE A 126 8.27 -9.58 3.56
CA ILE A 126 7.89 -9.86 2.17
C ILE A 126 8.46 -11.23 1.81
N SER A 127 7.59 -12.22 1.65
CA SER A 127 7.95 -13.58 1.27
C SER A 127 7.81 -13.81 -0.23
N ASP A 128 6.86 -13.12 -0.89
CA ASP A 128 6.68 -13.15 -2.35
C ASP A 128 6.67 -11.74 -2.92
N TYR A 129 7.56 -11.50 -3.87
CA TYR A 129 7.71 -10.21 -4.56
C TYR A 129 6.91 -10.13 -5.87
N THR A 130 6.33 -11.24 -6.32
CA THR A 130 5.59 -11.31 -7.59
C THR A 130 4.21 -10.66 -7.51
N CYS A 131 3.59 -10.68 -6.33
CA CYS A 131 2.27 -10.10 -6.06
C CYS A 131 1.19 -10.53 -7.07
N PRO A 132 0.98 -11.85 -7.28
CA PRO A 132 -0.02 -12.32 -8.23
C PRO A 132 -1.41 -11.89 -7.73
N CYS A 133 -2.15 -11.16 -8.59
CA CYS A 133 -3.48 -10.67 -8.24
C CYS A 133 -4.41 -10.76 -9.46
N HIS A 134 -5.67 -11.11 -9.22
CA HIS A 134 -6.70 -11.10 -10.26
C HIS A 134 -7.36 -9.72 -10.44
N CYS A 135 -7.10 -8.79 -9.53
CA CYS A 135 -7.57 -7.41 -9.63
C CYS A 135 -6.60 -6.52 -10.41
N THR A 136 -7.01 -5.31 -10.74
CA THR A 136 -6.10 -4.33 -11.32
C THR A 136 -5.10 -3.83 -10.30
N ASP A 137 -3.94 -3.34 -10.75
CA ASP A 137 -2.90 -2.77 -9.87
C ASP A 137 -3.44 -1.64 -9.00
N ILE A 138 -4.34 -0.82 -9.55
CA ILE A 138 -4.98 0.29 -8.84
C ILE A 138 -5.89 -0.24 -7.73
N GLU A 139 -6.76 -1.20 -8.04
CA GLU A 139 -7.64 -1.80 -7.03
C GLU A 139 -6.82 -2.48 -5.92
N LEU A 140 -5.70 -3.13 -6.26
CA LEU A 140 -4.81 -3.72 -5.27
C LEU A 140 -4.23 -2.66 -4.32
N VAL A 141 -3.73 -1.58 -4.88
CA VAL A 141 -3.17 -0.45 -4.13
C VAL A 141 -4.21 0.20 -3.22
N ASP A 142 -5.44 0.38 -3.72
CA ASP A 142 -6.55 0.91 -2.92
C ASP A 142 -6.89 -0.02 -1.74
N LEU A 143 -6.98 -1.35 -1.97
CA LEU A 143 -7.25 -2.33 -0.93
C LEU A 143 -6.17 -2.30 0.16
N VAL A 144 -4.91 -2.34 -0.23
CA VAL A 144 -3.77 -2.29 0.70
C VAL A 144 -3.72 -0.94 1.42
N GLY A 145 -3.96 0.15 0.70
CA GLY A 145 -4.02 1.51 1.25
C GLY A 145 -5.07 1.63 2.35
N ILE A 146 -6.30 1.14 2.13
CA ILE A 146 -7.38 1.14 3.11
C ILE A 146 -6.96 0.40 4.39
N LEU A 147 -6.32 -0.75 4.26
CA LEU A 147 -5.89 -1.55 5.41
C LEU A 147 -4.79 -0.85 6.21
N ILE A 148 -3.79 -0.29 5.53
CA ILE A 148 -2.68 0.41 6.17
C ILE A 148 -3.18 1.68 6.87
N ASP A 149 -4.04 2.47 6.22
CA ASP A 149 -4.60 3.69 6.81
C ASP A 149 -5.43 3.37 8.06
N ASN A 150 -6.23 2.32 8.01
CA ASN A 150 -6.96 1.86 9.19
C ASN A 150 -6.03 1.47 10.34
N ALA A 151 -4.94 0.78 10.06
CA ALA A 151 -3.98 0.37 11.08
C ALA A 151 -3.21 1.57 11.67
N ILE A 152 -2.74 2.50 10.81
CA ILE A 152 -2.06 3.74 11.25
C ILE A 152 -2.99 4.57 12.14
N ASP A 153 -4.23 4.73 11.73
CA ASP A 153 -5.20 5.55 12.44
C ASP A 153 -5.68 4.93 13.76
N ALA A 154 -5.60 3.61 13.90
CA ALA A 154 -5.96 2.89 15.12
C ALA A 154 -4.78 2.76 16.11
N SER A 155 -3.58 3.13 15.71
CA SER A 155 -2.36 2.96 16.49
C SER A 155 -1.93 4.27 17.16
N HIS A 156 -1.19 4.17 18.26
CA HIS A 156 -0.63 5.28 19.03
C HIS A 156 0.89 5.37 18.83
N GLU A 157 1.50 6.49 19.19
CA GLU A 157 2.96 6.67 19.14
C GLU A 157 3.70 5.48 19.79
N ASN A 158 4.76 5.03 19.15
CA ASN A 158 5.59 3.88 19.51
C ASN A 158 4.95 2.50 19.37
N ASP A 159 3.71 2.41 18.86
CA ASP A 159 3.14 1.12 18.50
C ASP A 159 3.86 0.51 17.28
N THR A 160 3.85 -0.82 17.22
CA THR A 160 4.38 -1.56 16.07
C THR A 160 3.21 -2.12 15.27
N ILE A 161 3.24 -1.92 13.97
CA ILE A 161 2.31 -2.50 13.01
C ILE A 161 3.08 -3.54 12.20
N PHE A 162 2.60 -4.79 12.20
CA PHE A 162 3.19 -5.87 11.42
C PHE A 162 2.50 -5.99 10.08
N ILE A 163 3.28 -6.10 9.02
CA ILE A 163 2.78 -6.24 7.65
C ILE A 163 3.45 -7.45 7.01
N THR A 164 2.65 -8.32 6.41
CA THR A 164 3.15 -9.46 5.62
C THR A 164 2.60 -9.37 4.21
N ILE A 165 3.50 -9.46 3.24
CA ILE A 165 3.20 -9.62 1.82
C ILE A 165 3.68 -11.01 1.42
N ASP A 166 2.77 -11.82 0.91
CA ASP A 166 3.04 -13.20 0.55
C ASP A 166 2.14 -13.63 -0.61
N ARG A 167 2.26 -14.88 -0.98
CA ARG A 167 1.41 -15.56 -1.96
C ARG A 167 0.80 -16.81 -1.33
N MET A 168 -0.50 -16.95 -1.52
CA MET A 168 -1.20 -18.18 -1.18
C MET A 168 -1.75 -18.82 -2.46
N GLN A 169 -1.09 -19.88 -2.93
CA GLN A 169 -1.34 -20.45 -4.27
C GLN A 169 -1.08 -19.39 -5.36
N ASP A 170 -2.09 -19.03 -6.16
CA ASP A 170 -2.02 -18.02 -7.21
C ASP A 170 -2.66 -16.68 -6.81
N ARG A 171 -2.82 -16.45 -5.50
CA ARG A 171 -3.44 -15.24 -4.96
C ARG A 171 -2.45 -14.43 -4.14
N PHE A 172 -2.56 -13.13 -4.27
CA PHE A 172 -1.88 -12.18 -3.41
C PHE A 172 -2.42 -12.28 -1.98
N LEU A 173 -1.52 -12.41 -1.02
CA LEU A 173 -1.81 -12.38 0.40
C LEU A 173 -1.23 -11.10 0.99
N PHE A 174 -2.08 -10.31 1.60
CA PHE A 174 -1.66 -9.18 2.42
C PHE A 174 -2.27 -9.31 3.81
N ARG A 175 -1.40 -9.31 4.81
CA ARG A 175 -1.77 -9.36 6.22
C ARG A 175 -1.25 -8.12 6.92
N ILE A 176 -2.08 -7.52 7.77
CA ILE A 176 -1.70 -6.42 8.62
C ILE A 176 -2.22 -6.65 10.03
N GLU A 177 -1.37 -6.36 11.02
CA GLU A 177 -1.65 -6.54 12.42
C GLU A 177 -1.29 -5.26 13.18
N ASN A 178 -2.24 -4.70 13.91
CA ASN A 178 -2.04 -3.51 14.73
C ASN A 178 -2.70 -3.66 16.10
N PRO A 179 -2.25 -2.96 17.13
CA PRO A 179 -2.96 -2.92 18.39
C PRO A 179 -4.42 -2.52 18.19
N GLY A 180 -5.36 -3.31 18.71
CA GLY A 180 -6.76 -3.08 18.40
C GLY A 180 -7.72 -3.90 19.27
N PRO A 181 -9.03 -3.74 19.05
CA PRO A 181 -10.06 -4.41 19.81
C PRO A 181 -10.08 -5.93 19.58
N LYS A 182 -10.78 -6.63 20.45
CA LYS A 182 -11.08 -8.04 20.20
C LYS A 182 -12.03 -8.19 19.02
N ALA A 183 -11.69 -9.11 18.12
CA ALA A 183 -12.51 -9.50 16.97
C ALA A 183 -13.63 -10.46 17.42
N ASP A 184 -14.49 -9.99 18.31
CA ASP A 184 -15.66 -10.75 18.73
C ASP A 184 -16.79 -10.70 17.70
N SER A 185 -17.83 -11.50 17.89
CA SER A 185 -18.96 -11.58 16.96
C SER A 185 -19.70 -10.25 16.79
N ALA A 186 -19.75 -9.42 17.84
CA ALA A 186 -20.39 -8.11 17.80
C ALA A 186 -19.57 -7.12 16.93
N PHE A 187 -18.25 -7.12 17.05
CA PHE A 187 -17.35 -6.32 16.23
C PHE A 187 -17.40 -6.79 14.76
N LEU A 188 -17.22 -8.08 14.51
CA LEU A 188 -17.21 -8.67 13.15
C LEU A 188 -18.52 -8.43 12.40
N SER A 189 -19.66 -8.41 13.09
CA SER A 189 -20.97 -8.13 12.49
C SER A 189 -21.13 -6.70 11.97
N LYS A 190 -20.30 -5.77 12.41
CA LYS A 190 -20.41 -4.33 12.16
C LYS A 190 -19.27 -3.76 11.32
N ILE A 191 -18.06 -4.31 11.43
CA ILE A 191 -16.82 -3.71 10.86
C ILE A 191 -16.91 -3.43 9.37
N PHE A 192 -17.65 -4.23 8.61
CA PHE A 192 -17.85 -4.07 7.17
C PHE A 192 -19.13 -3.33 6.77
N ARG A 193 -19.90 -2.81 7.73
CA ARG A 193 -21.11 -2.03 7.41
C ARG A 193 -20.72 -0.63 6.94
N PRO A 194 -21.32 -0.13 5.84
CA PRO A 194 -21.09 1.24 5.42
C PRO A 194 -21.41 2.23 6.56
N GLY A 195 -20.50 3.19 6.77
CA GLY A 195 -20.66 4.20 7.81
C GLY A 195 -20.26 3.76 9.24
N TYR A 196 -19.87 2.49 9.44
CA TYR A 196 -19.36 2.06 10.75
C TYR A 196 -17.94 2.60 10.94
N THR A 197 -17.75 3.36 12.01
CA THR A 197 -16.45 3.87 12.45
C THR A 197 -16.42 3.88 13.98
N THR A 198 -15.27 3.60 14.54
CA THR A 198 -14.99 3.77 15.98
C THR A 198 -14.33 5.12 16.28
N LYS A 199 -14.13 5.95 15.26
CA LYS A 199 -13.46 7.26 15.38
C LYS A 199 -14.48 8.35 15.63
N GLU A 200 -14.23 9.19 16.63
CA GLU A 200 -15.02 10.40 16.89
C GLU A 200 -14.60 11.50 15.89
N HIS A 201 -15.58 12.19 15.30
CA HIS A 201 -15.41 13.40 14.47
C HIS A 201 -14.72 13.28 13.09
N SER A 202 -14.85 12.19 12.35
CA SER A 202 -14.25 12.13 11.02
C SER A 202 -15.29 12.11 9.89
N ILE A 203 -15.39 13.21 9.12
CA ILE A 203 -16.19 13.30 7.91
C ILE A 203 -15.58 12.37 6.84
N GLY A 204 -16.36 11.42 6.32
CA GLY A 204 -15.93 10.51 5.23
C GLY A 204 -15.32 9.17 5.67
N HIS A 205 -15.18 8.88 6.97
CA HIS A 205 -14.68 7.61 7.49
C HIS A 205 -15.83 6.58 7.67
N GLY A 206 -15.50 5.30 7.63
CA GLY A 206 -16.46 4.19 7.76
C GLY A 206 -16.91 3.56 6.44
N VAL A 207 -16.39 4.03 5.29
CA VAL A 207 -16.72 3.47 3.98
C VAL A 207 -15.62 2.52 3.48
N GLY A 208 -14.37 2.72 3.87
CA GLY A 208 -13.20 1.98 3.35
C GLY A 208 -13.34 0.47 3.46
N LEU A 209 -13.63 -0.09 4.64
CA LEU A 209 -13.76 -1.53 4.81
C LEU A 209 -14.98 -2.12 4.07
N SER A 210 -16.03 -1.33 3.85
CA SER A 210 -17.16 -1.78 3.04
C SER A 210 -16.82 -1.83 1.54
N ILE A 211 -16.01 -0.90 1.06
CA ILE A 211 -15.46 -0.91 -0.32
C ILE A 211 -14.51 -2.09 -0.46
N LEU A 212 -13.56 -2.24 0.46
CA LEU A 212 -12.61 -3.36 0.48
C LEU A 212 -13.34 -4.70 0.34
N ARG A 213 -14.36 -4.96 1.17
CA ARG A 213 -15.12 -6.21 1.10
C ARG A 213 -15.78 -6.41 -0.25
N LYS A 214 -16.41 -5.38 -0.83
CA LYS A 214 -17.06 -5.45 -2.15
C LYS A 214 -16.05 -5.76 -3.25
N THR A 215 -14.90 -5.10 -3.24
CA THR A 215 -13.85 -5.31 -4.25
C THR A 215 -13.28 -6.72 -4.16
N ILE A 216 -12.99 -7.21 -2.95
CA ILE A 216 -12.47 -8.56 -2.75
C ILE A 216 -13.51 -9.61 -3.21
N GLN A 217 -14.80 -9.44 -2.88
CA GLN A 217 -15.87 -10.32 -3.34
C GLN A 217 -16.01 -10.33 -4.87
N LYS A 218 -15.81 -9.20 -5.55
CA LYS A 218 -15.83 -9.10 -7.02
C LYS A 218 -14.82 -10.07 -7.67
N TYR A 219 -13.69 -10.31 -7.00
CA TYR A 219 -12.62 -11.19 -7.48
C TYR A 219 -12.60 -12.56 -6.78
N HIS A 220 -13.70 -12.93 -6.11
CA HIS A 220 -13.83 -14.20 -5.39
C HIS A 220 -12.71 -14.43 -4.36
N GLY A 221 -12.21 -13.32 -3.78
CA GLY A 221 -11.22 -13.34 -2.71
C GLY A 221 -11.85 -13.45 -1.32
N ASP A 222 -10.99 -13.52 -0.31
CA ASP A 222 -11.38 -13.69 1.08
C ASP A 222 -10.83 -12.58 1.96
N VAL A 223 -11.58 -12.21 3.00
CA VAL A 223 -11.13 -11.30 4.07
C VAL A 223 -11.27 -12.04 5.39
N ILE A 224 -10.16 -12.19 6.10
CA ILE A 224 -10.09 -12.84 7.40
C ILE A 224 -9.78 -11.78 8.44
N VAL A 225 -10.56 -11.74 9.51
CA VAL A 225 -10.34 -10.85 10.66
C VAL A 225 -10.24 -11.70 11.91
N SER A 226 -9.13 -11.55 12.63
CA SER A 226 -8.83 -12.34 13.83
C SER A 226 -8.06 -11.49 14.85
N ASN A 227 -7.72 -12.09 15.97
CA ASN A 227 -6.75 -11.51 16.90
C ASN A 227 -5.50 -12.37 16.95
N THR A 228 -4.37 -11.68 17.06
CA THR A 228 -3.06 -12.28 17.30
C THR A 228 -2.45 -11.74 18.58
N ALA A 229 -1.54 -12.50 19.17
CA ALA A 229 -0.80 -12.11 20.36
C ALA A 229 0.69 -12.11 20.05
N HIS A 230 1.30 -10.95 20.16
CA HIS A 230 2.76 -10.82 20.05
C HIS A 230 3.35 -10.81 21.47
N HIS A 231 3.73 -11.98 21.97
CA HIS A 231 4.19 -12.19 23.37
C HIS A 231 5.41 -11.35 23.76
N ASN A 232 6.18 -10.89 22.78
CA ASN A 232 7.40 -10.11 23.01
C ASN A 232 7.14 -8.60 23.08
N ILE A 233 5.92 -8.14 22.85
CA ILE A 233 5.57 -6.71 22.78
C ILE A 233 4.39 -6.43 23.68
N ASN A 234 4.66 -5.91 24.87
CA ASN A 234 3.74 -5.28 25.83
C ASN A 234 2.39 -5.97 26.11
N ASN A 235 2.24 -7.27 25.90
CA ASN A 235 1.00 -8.04 26.16
C ASN A 235 -0.28 -7.42 25.53
N LYS A 236 -0.14 -6.64 24.46
CA LYS A 236 -1.27 -6.04 23.73
C LYS A 236 -1.97 -7.06 22.83
N THR A 237 -3.29 -6.96 22.72
CA THR A 237 -4.07 -7.68 21.70
C THR A 237 -3.91 -6.97 20.37
N TYR A 238 -3.61 -7.71 19.32
CA TYR A 238 -3.53 -7.20 17.96
C TYR A 238 -4.75 -7.62 17.15
N LEU A 239 -5.32 -6.68 16.43
CA LEU A 239 -6.30 -6.96 15.38
C LEU A 239 -5.54 -7.32 14.11
N CYS A 240 -5.80 -8.50 13.60
CA CYS A 240 -5.25 -9.00 12.34
C CYS A 240 -6.31 -8.92 11.25
N MET A 241 -5.98 -8.26 10.16
CA MET A 241 -6.76 -8.29 8.92
C MET A 241 -5.91 -8.89 7.81
N GLU A 242 -6.45 -9.92 7.16
CA GLU A 242 -5.78 -10.63 6.08
C GLU A 242 -6.69 -10.69 4.87
N ILE A 243 -6.16 -10.38 3.70
CA ILE A 243 -6.86 -10.48 2.42
C ILE A 243 -6.16 -11.45 1.49
N HIS A 244 -6.96 -12.24 0.76
CA HIS A 244 -6.51 -13.13 -0.31
C HIS A 244 -7.24 -12.77 -1.59
N ILE A 245 -6.54 -12.36 -2.66
CA ILE A 245 -7.15 -11.88 -3.89
C ILE A 245 -6.36 -12.25 -5.15
#